data_92396da9bdc7d2389f32f34aeec1abf6
#
_entry.id   92396da9bdc7d2389f32f34aeec1abf6
#
_cell.length_a   1.000
_cell.length_b   1.000
_cell.length_c   1.000
_cell.angle_alpha   90.00
_cell.angle_beta   90.00
_cell.angle_gamma   90.00
#
_symmetry.space_group_name_H-M   'P 1'
#
loop_
_entity.id
_entity.type
_entity.pdbx_description
1 polymer ?
#
loop_
_entity_poly.entity_id
_entity_poly.type
_entity_poly.pdbx_seq_one_letter_code
_entity_poly.pdbx_strand_id
1 'polypeptide(L)'
;EDDRVKILSGVFEGKSTGTPIAMIIDNIDHRSKDYTEIKKKFRPGHADYTYNKKYGIRDFRGGGRSSARETAMRVAAGAIADIILKSYFKDFLIQGCVKQIGPHKIEKNQINWEFSKTNPLFCPNKHVLKVWEDFLEKVRKKGSSAGAIIQLKASGIPPGIGSPVYSKLDLSLIHI
;
A
#
# COMPACT_ATOMS: atom_id res chain seq x y z
N GLU A 1 2.82 7.85 10.76
CA GLU A 1 3.94 7.15 11.42
C GLU A 1 5.23 7.48 10.68
N ASP A 2 6.32 7.70 11.42
CA ASP A 2 7.65 7.98 10.83
C ASP A 2 8.35 6.65 10.53
N ASP A 3 7.87 5.97 9.49
CA ASP A 3 8.37 4.66 9.07
C ASP A 3 9.68 4.81 8.30
N ARG A 4 10.79 4.41 8.93
CA ARG A 4 12.11 4.40 8.29
C ARG A 4 12.56 2.99 8.01
N VAL A 5 12.89 2.73 6.75
CA VAL A 5 13.43 1.46 6.30
C VAL A 5 14.92 1.38 6.65
N LYS A 6 15.33 0.29 7.31
CA LYS A 6 16.73 -0.07 7.50
C LYS A 6 17.05 -1.25 6.59
N ILE A 7 18.08 -1.13 5.77
CA ILE A 7 18.59 -2.24 4.94
C ILE A 7 19.59 -3.02 5.79
N LEU A 8 19.38 -4.33 5.93
CA LEU A 8 20.18 -5.21 6.77
C LEU A 8 21.19 -6.04 5.97
N SER A 9 20.91 -6.31 4.70
CA SER A 9 21.80 -7.10 3.82
C SER A 9 21.55 -6.79 2.34
N GLY A 10 22.44 -7.29 1.48
CA GLY A 10 22.28 -7.22 0.02
C GLY A 10 22.68 -5.88 -0.61
N VAL A 11 23.16 -4.91 0.18
CA VAL A 11 23.63 -3.60 -0.29
C VAL A 11 24.94 -3.23 0.41
N PHE A 12 25.92 -2.78 -0.34
CA PHE A 12 27.19 -2.24 0.15
C PHE A 12 27.54 -0.96 -0.63
N GLU A 13 27.87 0.12 0.07
CA GLU A 13 28.20 1.43 -0.51
C GLU A 13 27.17 1.90 -1.57
N GLY A 14 25.87 1.71 -1.29
CA GLY A 14 24.79 2.11 -2.17
C GLY A 14 24.58 1.23 -3.41
N LYS A 15 25.29 0.11 -3.52
CA LYS A 15 25.19 -0.83 -4.64
C LYS A 15 24.68 -2.17 -4.18
N SER A 16 23.84 -2.82 -5.00
CA SER A 16 23.44 -4.20 -4.78
C SER A 16 24.62 -5.16 -4.90
N THR A 17 24.73 -6.09 -3.96
CA THR A 17 25.76 -7.15 -3.97
C THR A 17 25.31 -8.41 -4.74
N GLY A 18 24.08 -8.43 -5.29
CA GLY A 18 23.51 -9.60 -5.94
C GLY A 18 22.97 -10.66 -4.96
N THR A 19 23.11 -10.43 -3.66
CA THR A 19 22.54 -11.28 -2.62
C THR A 19 21.17 -10.81 -2.18
N PRO A 20 20.38 -11.61 -1.43
CA PRO A 20 19.06 -11.19 -0.93
C PRO A 20 19.12 -9.89 -0.12
N ILE A 21 18.24 -8.94 -0.44
CA ILE A 21 18.10 -7.69 0.27
C ILE A 21 17.08 -7.88 1.41
N ALA A 22 17.55 -7.80 2.65
CA ALA A 22 16.69 -7.80 3.82
C ALA A 22 16.45 -6.37 4.29
N MET A 23 15.20 -6.08 4.64
CA MET A 23 14.77 -4.76 5.13
C MET A 23 13.92 -4.90 6.39
N ILE A 24 14.03 -3.94 7.29
CA ILE A 24 13.20 -3.86 8.49
C ILE A 24 12.64 -2.45 8.66
N ILE A 25 11.42 -2.35 9.16
CA ILE A 25 10.80 -1.12 9.66
C ILE A 25 10.38 -1.37 11.10
N ASP A 26 10.89 -0.58 12.02
CA ASP A 26 10.51 -0.67 13.43
C ASP A 26 9.05 -0.23 13.62
N ASN A 27 8.28 -0.98 14.42
CA ASN A 27 6.91 -0.62 14.76
C ASN A 27 6.88 0.15 16.08
N ILE A 28 7.18 1.46 16.01
CA ILE A 28 7.37 2.31 17.18
C ILE A 28 6.05 2.57 17.91
N ASP A 29 4.95 2.72 17.19
CA ASP A 29 3.62 3.05 17.75
C ASP A 29 2.82 1.84 18.25
N HIS A 30 3.45 0.67 18.29
CA HIS A 30 2.76 -0.55 18.71
C HIS A 30 2.49 -0.53 20.23
N ARG A 31 1.19 -0.53 20.58
CA ARG A 31 0.71 -0.58 21.97
C ARG A 31 0.00 -1.89 22.24
N SER A 32 0.75 -2.94 22.56
CA SER A 32 0.19 -4.28 22.80
C SER A 32 -0.86 -4.35 23.91
N LYS A 33 -0.83 -3.42 24.87
CA LYS A 33 -1.81 -3.31 25.95
C LYS A 33 -3.23 -3.03 25.44
N ASP A 34 -3.36 -2.28 24.33
CA ASP A 34 -4.67 -1.89 23.77
C ASP A 34 -5.40 -3.09 23.16
N TYR A 35 -4.72 -4.22 22.98
CA TYR A 35 -5.26 -5.42 22.37
C TYR A 35 -5.68 -6.50 23.37
N THR A 36 -5.55 -6.26 24.67
CA THR A 36 -5.85 -7.25 25.73
C THR A 36 -7.32 -7.67 25.72
N GLU A 37 -8.24 -6.70 25.59
CA GLU A 37 -9.68 -6.95 25.54
C GLU A 37 -10.14 -7.71 24.28
N ILE A 38 -9.41 -7.53 23.16
CA ILE A 38 -9.74 -8.19 21.89
C ILE A 38 -9.06 -9.54 21.70
N LYS A 39 -8.25 -9.99 22.65
CA LYS A 39 -7.63 -11.31 22.62
C LYS A 39 -8.65 -12.43 22.41
N LYS A 40 -9.81 -12.31 23.05
CA LYS A 40 -10.91 -13.30 23.02
C LYS A 40 -11.98 -13.00 21.97
N LYS A 41 -11.87 -11.90 21.23
CA LYS A 41 -12.87 -11.46 20.25
C LYS A 41 -12.24 -11.35 18.86
N PHE A 42 -13.05 -11.56 17.82
CA PHE A 42 -12.63 -11.30 16.45
C PHE A 42 -13.08 -9.89 16.04
N ARG A 43 -12.15 -9.11 15.49
CA ARG A 43 -12.45 -7.75 15.04
C ARG A 43 -13.21 -7.78 13.71
N PRO A 44 -14.34 -7.09 13.58
CA PRO A 44 -15.02 -6.94 12.29
C PRO A 44 -14.10 -6.29 11.25
N GLY A 45 -14.18 -6.72 9.99
CA GLY A 45 -13.38 -6.19 8.91
C GLY A 45 -11.88 -6.51 8.95
N HIS A 46 -11.44 -7.41 9.86
CA HIS A 46 -10.07 -7.88 9.98
C HIS A 46 -9.95 -9.37 9.67
N ALA A 47 -8.77 -9.82 9.32
CA ALA A 47 -8.49 -11.23 9.01
C ALA A 47 -8.34 -12.12 10.28
N ASP A 48 -8.83 -11.69 11.43
CA ASP A 48 -8.70 -12.38 12.70
C ASP A 48 -9.33 -13.77 12.70
N TYR A 49 -10.59 -13.85 12.28
CA TYR A 49 -11.35 -15.10 12.23
C TYR A 49 -10.77 -16.08 11.23
N THR A 50 -10.51 -15.62 10.02
CA THR A 50 -9.99 -16.45 8.93
C THR A 50 -8.61 -16.99 9.24
N TYR A 51 -7.71 -16.19 9.81
CA TYR A 51 -6.38 -16.64 10.24
C TYR A 51 -6.47 -17.67 11.37
N ASN A 52 -7.33 -17.41 12.38
CA ASN A 52 -7.52 -18.36 13.47
C ASN A 52 -8.08 -19.71 12.96
N LYS A 53 -9.03 -19.68 12.03
CA LYS A 53 -9.60 -20.91 11.45
C LYS A 53 -8.59 -21.64 10.56
N LYS A 54 -7.76 -20.91 9.80
CA LYS A 54 -6.81 -21.50 8.87
C LYS A 54 -5.58 -22.09 9.59
N TYR A 55 -5.05 -21.37 10.58
CA TYR A 55 -3.78 -21.71 11.23
C TYR A 55 -3.92 -22.22 12.66
N GLY A 56 -5.13 -22.21 13.25
CA GLY A 56 -5.38 -22.58 14.63
C GLY A 56 -4.97 -21.51 15.66
N ILE A 57 -4.17 -20.55 15.25
CA ILE A 57 -3.66 -19.46 16.09
C ILE A 57 -3.73 -18.12 15.35
N ARG A 58 -3.74 -17.03 16.10
CA ARG A 58 -3.56 -15.68 15.59
C ARG A 58 -2.75 -14.84 16.58
N ASP A 59 -1.96 -13.92 16.08
CA ASP A 59 -1.36 -12.87 16.90
C ASP A 59 -2.39 -11.74 17.08
N PHE A 60 -2.92 -11.62 18.29
CA PHE A 60 -3.93 -10.60 18.62
C PHE A 60 -3.32 -9.22 18.89
N ARG A 61 -1.99 -9.10 18.99
CA ARG A 61 -1.29 -7.88 19.41
C ARG A 61 -1.25 -6.77 18.35
N GLY A 62 -2.02 -6.89 17.28
CA GLY A 62 -2.15 -5.85 16.26
C GLY A 62 -1.02 -5.81 15.24
N GLY A 63 -0.26 -6.90 15.12
CA GLY A 63 0.82 -7.05 14.16
C GLY A 63 0.60 -8.18 13.16
N GLY A 64 1.64 -8.51 12.42
CA GLY A 64 1.67 -9.63 11.50
C GLY A 64 0.88 -9.40 10.21
N ARG A 65 0.63 -10.49 9.50
CA ARG A 65 0.01 -10.51 8.15
C ARG A 65 -1.44 -10.01 8.13
N SER A 66 -2.13 -9.98 9.25
CA SER A 66 -3.49 -9.46 9.37
C SER A 66 -3.57 -7.95 9.57
N SER A 67 -2.43 -7.28 9.70
CA SER A 67 -2.35 -5.83 9.86
C SER A 67 -2.26 -5.12 8.51
N ALA A 68 -2.97 -3.99 8.37
CA ALA A 68 -2.82 -3.08 7.23
C ALA A 68 -1.37 -2.55 7.08
N ARG A 69 -0.59 -2.56 8.17
CA ARG A 69 0.82 -2.17 8.20
C ARG A 69 1.71 -3.07 7.32
N GLU A 70 1.28 -4.26 6.93
CA GLU A 70 2.00 -5.06 5.94
C GLU A 70 2.22 -4.31 4.62
N THR A 71 1.37 -3.35 4.31
CA THR A 71 1.51 -2.49 3.12
C THR A 71 2.83 -1.71 3.12
N ALA A 72 3.33 -1.32 4.30
CA ALA A 72 4.62 -0.62 4.42
C ALA A 72 5.79 -1.44 3.85
N MET A 73 5.79 -2.77 4.07
CA MET A 73 6.80 -3.66 3.49
C MET A 73 6.73 -3.72 1.97
N ARG A 74 5.51 -3.69 1.41
CA ARG A 74 5.32 -3.68 -0.04
C ARG A 74 5.79 -2.37 -0.68
N VAL A 75 5.57 -1.25 0.01
CA VAL A 75 6.08 0.06 -0.43
C VAL A 75 7.60 0.08 -0.42
N ALA A 76 8.23 -0.43 0.64
CA ALA A 76 9.69 -0.54 0.73
C ALA A 76 10.27 -1.43 -0.39
N ALA A 77 9.68 -2.61 -0.61
CA ALA A 77 10.07 -3.50 -1.71
C ALA A 77 9.86 -2.85 -3.08
N GLY A 78 8.76 -2.13 -3.26
CA GLY A 78 8.44 -1.39 -4.49
C GLY A 78 9.48 -0.31 -4.81
N ALA A 79 10.00 0.39 -3.80
CA ALA A 79 11.07 1.37 -3.98
C ALA A 79 12.36 0.75 -4.53
N ILE A 80 12.75 -0.42 -4.02
CA ILE A 80 13.90 -1.17 -4.56
C ILE A 80 13.63 -1.66 -5.99
N ALA A 81 12.43 -2.19 -6.23
CA ALA A 81 12.04 -2.65 -7.57
C ALA A 81 12.03 -1.50 -8.60
N ASP A 82 11.59 -0.31 -8.22
CA ASP A 82 11.61 0.89 -9.08
C ASP A 82 13.04 1.26 -9.51
N ILE A 83 13.99 1.23 -8.57
CA ILE A 83 15.41 1.48 -8.86
C ILE A 83 15.95 0.44 -9.84
N ILE A 84 15.67 -0.84 -9.60
CA ILE A 84 16.12 -1.94 -10.46
C ILE A 84 15.52 -1.79 -11.87
N LEU A 85 14.21 -1.59 -11.98
CA LEU A 85 13.53 -1.47 -13.27
C LEU A 85 14.04 -0.27 -14.08
N LYS A 86 14.29 0.87 -13.44
CA LYS A 86 14.87 2.05 -14.08
C LYS A 86 16.30 1.82 -14.58
N SER A 87 17.05 0.93 -13.96
CA SER A 87 18.41 0.58 -14.44
C SER A 87 18.38 -0.25 -15.73
N TYR A 88 17.34 -1.03 -15.94
CA TYR A 88 17.15 -1.84 -17.16
C TYR A 88 16.34 -1.13 -18.24
N PHE A 89 15.35 -0.34 -17.84
CA PHE A 89 14.40 0.31 -18.77
C PHE A 89 14.39 1.82 -18.55
N LYS A 90 15.07 2.55 -19.41
CA LYS A 90 15.25 4.01 -19.28
C LYS A 90 13.91 4.78 -19.30
N ASP A 91 12.92 4.28 -20.05
CA ASP A 91 11.61 4.90 -20.19
C ASP A 91 10.59 4.39 -19.16
N PHE A 92 11.05 3.54 -18.22
CA PHE A 92 10.20 2.99 -17.18
C PHE A 92 9.68 4.08 -16.24
N LEU A 93 8.37 4.17 -16.11
CA LEU A 93 7.70 5.12 -15.24
C LEU A 93 6.45 4.51 -14.62
N ILE A 94 6.37 4.56 -13.29
CA ILE A 94 5.13 4.29 -12.52
C ILE A 94 4.63 5.60 -11.92
N GLN A 95 3.35 5.88 -12.12
CA GLN A 95 2.67 7.04 -11.56
C GLN A 95 1.38 6.60 -10.89
N GLY A 96 1.06 7.22 -9.76
CA GLY A 96 -0.17 6.96 -9.01
C GLY A 96 -0.80 8.25 -8.54
N CYS A 97 -2.12 8.29 -8.53
CA CYS A 97 -2.88 9.38 -7.93
C CYS A 97 -4.21 8.87 -7.40
N VAL A 98 -4.81 9.62 -6.50
CA VAL A 98 -6.21 9.43 -6.13
C VAL A 98 -7.06 10.17 -7.17
N LYS A 99 -7.98 9.46 -7.81
CA LYS A 99 -8.83 9.99 -8.88
C LYS A 99 -10.18 10.45 -8.37
N GLN A 100 -10.65 9.90 -7.25
CA GLN A 100 -11.93 10.21 -6.65
C GLN A 100 -11.90 9.99 -5.15
N ILE A 101 -12.54 10.88 -4.40
CA ILE A 101 -12.87 10.67 -2.98
C ILE A 101 -14.36 10.96 -2.78
N GLY A 102 -15.10 9.95 -2.29
CA GLY A 102 -16.55 10.04 -2.17
C GLY A 102 -17.21 10.43 -3.50
N PRO A 103 -18.06 11.48 -3.54
CA PRO A 103 -18.72 11.92 -4.76
C PRO A 103 -17.83 12.78 -5.69
N HIS A 104 -16.67 13.23 -5.22
CA HIS A 104 -15.82 14.20 -5.91
C HIS A 104 -14.80 13.51 -6.82
N LYS A 105 -15.09 13.42 -8.10
CA LYS A 105 -14.27 12.77 -9.13
C LYS A 105 -13.47 13.81 -9.92
N ILE A 106 -12.28 13.43 -10.36
CA ILE A 106 -11.41 14.20 -11.26
C ILE A 106 -11.44 13.55 -12.64
N GLU A 107 -11.68 14.34 -13.67
CA GLU A 107 -11.68 13.85 -15.05
C GLU A 107 -10.26 13.62 -15.57
N LYS A 108 -10.12 12.73 -16.56
CA LYS A 108 -8.81 12.29 -17.07
C LYS A 108 -7.92 13.43 -17.57
N ASN A 109 -8.51 14.45 -18.20
CA ASN A 109 -7.81 15.63 -18.72
C ASN A 109 -7.38 16.63 -17.63
N GLN A 110 -7.82 16.45 -16.40
CA GLN A 110 -7.49 17.30 -15.25
C GLN A 110 -6.39 16.72 -14.35
N ILE A 111 -5.81 15.56 -14.73
CA ILE A 111 -4.79 14.87 -13.95
C ILE A 111 -3.42 15.51 -14.19
N ASN A 112 -2.87 16.12 -13.15
CA ASN A 112 -1.47 16.55 -13.08
C ASN A 112 -0.71 15.59 -12.16
N TRP A 113 0.07 14.68 -12.77
CA TRP A 113 0.83 13.64 -12.06
C TRP A 113 1.91 14.21 -11.13
N GLU A 114 2.55 15.31 -11.51
CA GLU A 114 3.58 15.92 -10.67
C GLU A 114 2.97 16.60 -9.44
N PHE A 115 1.83 17.29 -9.62
CA PHE A 115 1.13 17.88 -8.49
C PHE A 115 0.63 16.83 -7.50
N SER A 116 0.24 15.65 -7.96
CA SER A 116 -0.21 14.57 -7.07
C SER A 116 0.84 14.16 -6.02
N LYS A 117 2.12 14.32 -6.32
CA LYS A 117 3.22 13.98 -5.42
C LYS A 117 3.47 15.03 -4.32
N THR A 118 2.88 16.22 -4.46
CA THR A 118 3.18 17.37 -3.59
C THR A 118 2.19 17.55 -2.44
N ASN A 119 1.19 16.68 -2.33
CA ASN A 119 0.17 16.78 -1.30
C ASN A 119 -0.16 15.41 -0.67
N PRO A 120 -0.59 15.38 0.60
CA PRO A 120 -0.79 14.12 1.34
C PRO A 120 -1.96 13.27 0.84
N LEU A 121 -2.87 13.83 0.04
CA LEU A 121 -3.99 13.08 -0.54
C LEU A 121 -3.67 12.51 -1.92
N PHE A 122 -2.46 12.72 -2.45
CA PHE A 122 -2.10 12.37 -3.82
C PHE A 122 -3.13 12.87 -4.84
N CYS A 123 -3.72 14.03 -4.56
CA CYS A 123 -4.70 14.69 -5.41
C CYS A 123 -4.00 15.29 -6.64
N PRO A 124 -4.41 14.93 -7.87
CA PRO A 124 -3.74 15.43 -9.08
C PRO A 124 -4.28 16.79 -9.54
N ASN A 125 -5.18 17.45 -8.80
CA ASN A 125 -5.77 18.71 -9.18
C ASN A 125 -5.82 19.69 -8.01
N LYS A 126 -5.13 20.84 -8.17
CA LYS A 126 -5.01 21.86 -7.12
C LYS A 126 -6.36 22.43 -6.66
N HIS A 127 -7.29 22.61 -7.59
CA HIS A 127 -8.60 23.19 -7.27
C HIS A 127 -9.51 22.21 -6.51
N VAL A 128 -9.36 20.92 -6.77
CA VAL A 128 -10.15 19.86 -6.12
C VAL A 128 -9.57 19.48 -4.76
N LEU A 129 -8.28 19.70 -4.51
CA LEU A 129 -7.62 19.34 -3.27
C LEU A 129 -8.36 19.90 -2.04
N LYS A 130 -8.68 21.18 -2.04
CA LYS A 130 -9.40 21.82 -0.93
C LYS A 130 -10.81 21.25 -0.73
N VAL A 131 -11.50 20.94 -1.82
CA VAL A 131 -12.83 20.30 -1.77
C VAL A 131 -12.74 18.93 -1.08
N TRP A 132 -11.69 18.15 -1.37
CA TRP A 132 -11.49 16.86 -0.74
C TRP A 132 -11.13 16.96 0.74
N GLU A 133 -10.28 17.93 1.11
CA GLU A 133 -9.93 18.17 2.52
C GLU A 133 -11.19 18.52 3.34
N ASP A 134 -12.00 19.46 2.85
CA ASP A 134 -13.24 19.88 3.51
C ASP A 134 -14.28 18.73 3.58
N PHE A 135 -14.36 17.91 2.54
CA PHE A 135 -15.23 16.74 2.52
C PHE A 135 -14.78 15.67 3.54
N LEU A 136 -13.50 15.33 3.56
CA LEU A 136 -12.94 14.34 4.50
C LEU A 136 -13.10 14.82 5.95
N GLU A 137 -12.90 16.12 6.22
CA GLU A 137 -13.13 16.67 7.55
C GLU A 137 -14.60 16.54 8.00
N LYS A 138 -15.56 16.76 7.10
CA LYS A 138 -16.99 16.54 7.38
C LYS A 138 -17.29 15.06 7.65
N VAL A 139 -16.70 14.15 6.87
CA VAL A 139 -16.85 12.69 7.05
C VAL A 139 -16.26 12.27 8.39
N ARG A 140 -15.07 12.77 8.74
CA ARG A 140 -14.42 12.51 10.03
C ARG A 140 -15.27 12.96 11.22
N LYS A 141 -15.81 14.18 11.18
CA LYS A 141 -16.68 14.71 12.23
C LYS A 141 -17.97 13.90 12.42
N LYS A 142 -18.47 13.26 11.37
CA LYS A 142 -19.63 12.36 11.43
C LYS A 142 -19.28 10.95 11.90
N GLY A 143 -18.02 10.62 12.18
CA GLY A 143 -17.58 9.27 12.50
C GLY A 143 -17.81 8.26 11.37
N SER A 144 -17.83 8.73 10.11
CA SER A 144 -18.10 7.92 8.92
C SER A 144 -16.81 7.72 8.09
N SER A 145 -16.91 7.00 6.97
CA SER A 145 -15.83 6.78 6.02
C SER A 145 -16.27 7.15 4.60
N ALA A 146 -15.31 7.38 3.73
CA ALA A 146 -15.52 7.64 2.31
C ALA A 146 -14.72 6.65 1.47
N GLY A 147 -15.30 6.17 0.37
CA GLY A 147 -14.59 5.40 -0.63
C GLY A 147 -13.69 6.30 -1.49
N ALA A 148 -12.68 5.68 -2.14
CA ALA A 148 -11.79 6.37 -3.06
C ALA A 148 -11.52 5.50 -4.29
N ILE A 149 -11.17 6.15 -5.42
CA ILE A 149 -10.66 5.49 -6.61
C ILE A 149 -9.22 5.93 -6.80
N ILE A 150 -8.32 4.95 -6.88
CA ILE A 150 -6.90 5.16 -7.16
C ILE A 150 -6.64 4.81 -8.63
N GLN A 151 -5.88 5.66 -9.31
CA GLN A 151 -5.40 5.40 -10.66
C GLN A 151 -3.89 5.18 -10.64
N LEU A 152 -3.46 4.05 -11.21
CA LEU A 152 -2.07 3.73 -11.46
C LEU A 152 -1.82 3.71 -12.97
N LYS A 153 -0.64 4.19 -13.38
CA LYS A 153 -0.15 4.12 -14.75
C LYS A 153 1.28 3.62 -14.74
N ALA A 154 1.53 2.57 -15.50
CA ALA A 154 2.88 2.10 -15.79
C ALA A 154 3.15 2.28 -17.29
N SER A 155 4.33 2.72 -17.65
CA SER A 155 4.78 2.90 -19.04
C SER A 155 6.26 2.54 -19.18
N GLY A 156 6.72 2.34 -20.42
CA GLY A 156 8.11 1.98 -20.70
C GLY A 156 8.47 0.54 -20.30
N ILE A 157 7.49 -0.35 -20.17
CA ILE A 157 7.71 -1.77 -19.87
C ILE A 157 7.50 -2.59 -21.14
N PRO A 158 8.52 -3.30 -21.64
CA PRO A 158 8.35 -4.20 -22.77
C PRO A 158 7.47 -5.42 -22.40
N PRO A 159 6.76 -6.02 -23.37
CA PRO A 159 6.04 -7.27 -23.19
C PRO A 159 6.97 -8.39 -22.69
N GLY A 160 6.44 -9.31 -21.87
CA GLY A 160 7.18 -10.47 -21.38
C GLY A 160 7.93 -10.23 -20.05
N ILE A 161 7.83 -9.04 -19.46
CA ILE A 161 8.39 -8.76 -18.14
C ILE A 161 7.39 -9.13 -17.05
N GLY A 162 7.92 -9.68 -15.97
CA GLY A 162 7.16 -10.14 -14.80
C GLY A 162 6.75 -11.61 -14.90
N SER A 163 6.47 -12.17 -13.74
CA SER A 163 5.96 -13.53 -13.63
C SER A 163 4.54 -13.48 -13.04
N PRO A 164 3.54 -14.07 -13.70
CA PRO A 164 2.19 -14.09 -13.16
C PRO A 164 2.17 -14.87 -11.84
N VAL A 165 1.36 -14.41 -10.91
CA VAL A 165 1.10 -15.15 -9.68
C VAL A 165 0.02 -16.18 -9.97
N TYR A 166 0.42 -17.45 -10.04
CA TYR A 166 -0.51 -18.58 -10.17
C TYR A 166 -1.09 -18.97 -8.80
N SER A 167 -2.04 -19.88 -8.80
CA SER A 167 -2.74 -20.39 -7.59
C SER A 167 -3.57 -19.33 -6.86
N LYS A 168 -4.10 -18.35 -7.58
CA LYS A 168 -5.13 -17.45 -7.06
C LYS A 168 -6.48 -18.14 -7.07
N LEU A 169 -7.37 -17.70 -6.16
CA LEU A 169 -8.72 -18.25 -6.07
C LEU A 169 -9.53 -18.10 -7.36
N ASP A 170 -9.40 -16.96 -8.03
CA ASP A 170 -10.04 -16.68 -9.32
C ASP A 170 -9.59 -17.67 -10.41
N LEU A 171 -8.31 -18.01 -10.46
CA LEU A 171 -7.79 -19.03 -11.38
C LEU A 171 -8.32 -20.43 -11.02
N SER A 172 -8.46 -20.76 -9.74
CA SER A 172 -9.03 -22.03 -9.31
C SER A 172 -10.51 -22.15 -9.69
N LEU A 173 -11.27 -21.08 -9.61
CA LEU A 173 -12.69 -21.05 -9.96
C LEU A 173 -12.97 -21.23 -11.46
N ILE A 174 -12.05 -20.89 -12.34
CA ILE A 174 -12.16 -21.12 -13.79
C ILE A 174 -12.11 -22.62 -14.12
N HIS A 175 -11.48 -23.44 -13.27
CA HIS A 175 -11.31 -24.87 -13.48
C HIS A 175 -12.36 -25.73 -12.75
N ILE A 176 -13.29 -25.11 -12.05
CA ILE A 176 -14.44 -25.77 -11.43
C ILE A 176 -15.63 -25.72 -12.36
#